data_24a2f50efb32922d8712d487b9ac9b59
#
_entry.id   24a2f50efb32922d8712d487b9ac9b59
#
_cell.length_a   1.000
_cell.length_b   1.000
_cell.length_c   1.000
_cell.angle_alpha   90.00
_cell.angle_beta   90.00
_cell.angle_gamma   90.00
#
_symmetry.space_group_name_H-M   'P 1'
#
loop_
_entity.id
_entity.type
_entity.pdbx_description
1 polymer ?
#
loop_
_entity_poly.entity_id
_entity_poly.type
_entity_poly.pdbx_seq_one_letter_code
_entity_poly.pdbx_strand_id
1 'polypeptide(L)'
;MKKTVIMFIVVFISVLVSEVCAQTAYYKIENDGGELMKKVNIWGYVKNPGRYEVPASTNLVQMIAYAGGPRDHALMDEVKVFRDAQTGRSIIKEVNVEEPSKVRQSDLQILDEDTIVIDHSSAVTIGEVFSFIGAPVAIVTSIILIADRVSKK
;
A
#
# COMPACT_ATOMS: atom_id res chain seq x y z
N MET A 1 -37.43 3.65 22.88
CA MET A 1 -36.08 4.17 23.14
C MET A 1 -34.97 3.20 22.69
N LYS A 2 -34.98 1.90 23.10
CA LYS A 2 -33.88 0.94 22.70
C LYS A 2 -33.78 0.73 21.19
N LYS A 3 -34.87 0.64 20.43
CA LYS A 3 -34.87 0.46 18.97
C LYS A 3 -34.32 1.68 18.23
N THR A 4 -34.59 2.88 18.72
CA THR A 4 -34.10 4.13 18.13
C THR A 4 -32.58 4.28 18.30
N VAL A 5 -32.04 3.90 19.44
CA VAL A 5 -30.60 3.93 19.71
C VAL A 5 -29.87 2.93 18.81
N ILE A 6 -30.40 1.73 18.63
CA ILE A 6 -29.81 0.70 17.74
C ILE A 6 -29.80 1.20 16.29
N MET A 7 -30.87 1.84 15.85
CA MET A 7 -30.95 2.42 14.50
C MET A 7 -29.90 3.52 14.28
N PHE A 8 -29.67 4.40 15.27
CA PHE A 8 -28.63 5.41 15.18
C PHE A 8 -27.22 4.80 15.17
N ILE A 9 -26.96 3.74 15.93
CA ILE A 9 -25.66 3.05 15.93
C ILE A 9 -25.42 2.38 14.56
N VAL A 10 -26.39 1.74 13.98
CA VAL A 10 -26.27 1.11 12.64
C VAL A 10 -26.01 2.15 11.55
N VAL A 11 -26.73 3.27 11.58
CA VAL A 11 -26.52 4.39 10.63
C VAL A 11 -25.14 5.01 10.82
N PHE A 12 -24.68 5.19 12.06
CA PHE A 12 -23.36 5.75 12.35
C PHE A 12 -22.23 4.83 11.87
N ILE A 13 -22.37 3.51 12.06
CA ILE A 13 -21.42 2.51 11.55
C ILE A 13 -21.41 2.49 10.02
N SER A 14 -22.56 2.63 9.36
CA SER A 14 -22.62 2.65 7.88
C SER A 14 -21.95 3.88 7.27
N VAL A 15 -21.97 5.02 7.96
CA VAL A 15 -21.28 6.26 7.53
C VAL A 15 -19.76 6.14 7.66
N LEU A 16 -19.27 5.41 8.68
CA LEU A 16 -17.83 5.19 8.88
C LEU A 16 -17.19 4.24 7.86
N VAL A 17 -17.97 3.44 7.14
CA VAL A 17 -17.48 2.46 6.17
C VAL A 17 -17.36 3.05 4.76
N SER A 18 -17.85 4.27 4.51
CA SER A 18 -18.05 4.82 3.16
C SER A 18 -16.83 5.45 2.51
N GLU A 19 -15.65 5.51 3.14
CA GLU A 19 -14.50 6.24 2.61
C GLU A 19 -13.28 5.35 2.27
N VAL A 20 -13.49 4.34 1.42
CA VAL A 20 -12.37 3.74 0.70
C VAL A 20 -12.56 3.99 -0.80
N CYS A 21 -12.41 5.25 -1.20
CA CYS A 21 -12.24 5.59 -2.60
C CYS A 21 -10.75 5.43 -2.94
N ALA A 22 -10.41 4.38 -3.68
CA ALA A 22 -9.06 4.18 -4.23
C ALA A 22 -8.80 5.28 -5.28
N GLN A 23 -8.21 6.39 -4.87
CA GLN A 23 -7.74 7.42 -5.80
C GLN A 23 -6.41 6.96 -6.38
N THR A 24 -6.35 6.83 -7.70
CA THR A 24 -5.08 6.64 -8.41
C THR A 24 -4.28 7.93 -8.28
N ALA A 25 -3.29 7.94 -7.40
CA ALA A 25 -2.43 9.08 -7.21
C ALA A 25 -1.45 9.23 -8.38
N TYR A 26 -1.32 10.45 -8.89
CA TYR A 26 -0.33 10.83 -9.91
C TYR A 26 0.68 11.78 -9.28
N TYR A 27 1.95 11.41 -9.32
CA TYR A 27 3.04 12.18 -8.75
C TYR A 27 4.01 12.60 -9.84
N LYS A 28 4.38 13.88 -9.86
CA LYS A 28 5.42 14.42 -10.73
C LYS A 28 6.59 14.86 -9.87
N ILE A 29 7.77 14.31 -10.14
CA ILE A 29 9.02 14.72 -9.50
C ILE A 29 9.60 15.86 -10.34
N GLU A 30 9.75 17.05 -9.75
CA GLU A 30 10.34 18.20 -10.45
C GLU A 30 11.79 17.93 -10.80
N ASN A 31 12.16 18.38 -11.99
CA ASN A 31 13.52 18.29 -12.53
C ASN A 31 13.95 19.64 -13.09
N ASP A 32 14.84 20.32 -12.40
CA ASP A 32 15.37 21.65 -12.79
C ASP A 32 16.35 21.60 -13.98
N GLY A 33 16.73 20.40 -14.43
CA GLY A 33 17.82 20.20 -15.39
C GLY A 33 17.40 19.96 -16.84
N GLY A 34 16.09 19.97 -17.19
CA GLY A 34 15.61 19.67 -18.55
C GLY A 34 15.88 18.23 -19.01
N GLU A 35 16.11 17.29 -18.09
CA GLU A 35 16.27 15.88 -18.38
C GLU A 35 14.94 15.29 -18.88
N LEU A 36 15.03 14.31 -19.78
CA LEU A 36 13.86 13.56 -20.23
C LEU A 36 13.16 12.88 -19.06
N MET A 37 11.83 12.91 -19.08
CA MET A 37 11.01 12.27 -18.06
C MET A 37 10.47 10.93 -18.56
N LYS A 38 10.27 9.99 -17.64
CA LYS A 38 9.60 8.71 -17.90
C LYS A 38 8.48 8.49 -16.89
N LYS A 39 7.48 7.74 -17.31
CA LYS A 39 6.31 7.40 -16.49
C LYS A 39 6.47 5.97 -15.98
N VAL A 40 6.28 5.79 -14.67
CA VAL A 40 6.43 4.49 -14.00
C VAL A 40 5.27 4.31 -13.04
N ASN A 41 4.72 3.12 -13.01
CA ASN A 41 3.69 2.76 -12.03
C ASN A 41 4.35 1.99 -10.89
N ILE A 42 3.93 2.26 -9.64
CA ILE A 42 4.36 1.48 -8.48
C ILE A 42 3.16 1.09 -7.63
N TRP A 43 3.02 -0.20 -7.34
CA TRP A 43 1.90 -0.78 -6.61
C TRP A 43 2.39 -1.68 -5.47
N GLY A 44 1.45 -2.01 -4.58
CA GLY A 44 1.68 -2.94 -3.48
C GLY A 44 2.17 -2.26 -2.21
N TYR A 45 3.11 -2.88 -1.52
CA TYR A 45 3.54 -2.49 -0.18
C TYR A 45 4.58 -1.37 -0.16
N VAL A 46 4.19 -0.21 -0.73
CA VAL A 46 4.89 1.08 -0.62
C VAL A 46 3.99 2.08 0.11
N LYS A 47 4.57 3.16 0.63
CA LYS A 47 3.80 4.17 1.37
C LYS A 47 2.84 4.93 0.47
N ASN A 48 3.28 5.30 -0.74
CA ASN A 48 2.50 6.08 -1.69
C ASN A 48 2.44 5.34 -3.04
N PRO A 49 1.54 4.36 -3.22
CA PRO A 49 1.36 3.71 -4.51
C PRO A 49 0.73 4.69 -5.51
N GLY A 50 1.10 4.57 -6.79
CA GLY A 50 0.54 5.43 -7.82
C GLY A 50 1.37 5.45 -9.10
N ARG A 51 1.03 6.39 -10.01
CA ARG A 51 1.78 6.67 -11.22
C ARG A 51 2.70 7.85 -10.99
N TYR A 52 3.95 7.70 -11.36
CA TYR A 52 5.00 8.69 -11.19
C TYR A 52 5.58 9.13 -12.52
N GLU A 53 5.81 10.42 -12.65
CA GLU A 53 6.63 10.99 -13.70
C GLU A 53 7.97 11.38 -13.09
N VAL A 54 9.04 10.68 -13.50
CA VAL A 54 10.38 10.77 -12.89
C VAL A 54 11.45 11.00 -13.95
N PRO A 55 12.63 11.55 -13.60
CA PRO A 55 13.76 11.67 -14.49
C PRO A 55 14.16 10.33 -15.14
N ALA A 56 14.59 10.36 -16.39
CA ALA A 56 14.98 9.15 -17.12
C ALA A 56 16.15 8.40 -16.48
N SER A 57 17.01 9.10 -15.74
CA SER A 57 18.12 8.54 -14.96
C SER A 57 17.68 7.75 -13.71
N THR A 58 16.43 7.90 -13.26
CA THR A 58 15.91 7.26 -12.05
C THR A 58 16.00 5.73 -12.14
N ASN A 59 16.57 5.11 -11.11
CA ASN A 59 16.64 3.65 -10.98
C ASN A 59 15.55 3.10 -10.04
N LEU A 60 15.44 1.76 -9.95
CA LEU A 60 14.44 1.07 -9.14
C LEU A 60 14.46 1.48 -7.66
N VAL A 61 15.65 1.60 -7.07
CA VAL A 61 15.79 1.98 -5.64
C VAL A 61 15.32 3.43 -5.42
N GLN A 62 15.71 4.34 -6.30
CA GLN A 62 15.26 5.73 -6.24
C GLN A 62 13.74 5.84 -6.45
N MET A 63 13.18 5.00 -7.35
CA MET A 63 11.74 4.96 -7.57
C MET A 63 10.99 4.54 -6.31
N ILE A 64 11.45 3.52 -5.60
CA ILE A 64 10.87 3.10 -4.32
C ILE A 64 11.00 4.21 -3.27
N ALA A 65 12.13 4.92 -3.25
CA ALA A 65 12.31 6.07 -2.35
C ALA A 65 11.33 7.22 -2.65
N TYR A 66 11.08 7.54 -3.91
CA TYR A 66 10.07 8.53 -4.31
C TYR A 66 8.66 8.11 -3.90
N ALA A 67 8.37 6.82 -3.88
CA ALA A 67 7.12 6.29 -3.35
C ALA A 67 7.04 6.31 -1.80
N GLY A 68 7.99 6.97 -1.14
CA GLY A 68 8.07 7.08 0.32
C GLY A 68 8.70 5.88 1.02
N GLY A 69 9.27 4.95 0.25
CA GLY A 69 9.89 3.72 0.75
C GLY A 69 8.89 2.57 0.96
N PRO A 70 9.41 1.40 1.34
CA PRO A 70 8.57 0.23 1.62
C PRO A 70 7.71 0.44 2.87
N ARG A 71 6.60 -0.27 2.94
CA ARG A 71 5.81 -0.44 4.17
C ARG A 71 6.34 -1.62 4.97
N ASP A 72 5.86 -1.73 6.21
CA ASP A 72 6.18 -2.86 7.08
C ASP A 72 5.79 -4.17 6.40
N HIS A 73 6.67 -5.17 6.46
CA HIS A 73 6.51 -6.48 5.81
C HIS A 73 6.52 -6.49 4.27
N ALA A 74 6.99 -5.43 3.62
CA ALA A 74 7.22 -5.43 2.18
C ALA A 74 8.34 -6.43 1.82
N LEU A 75 8.10 -7.26 0.80
CA LEU A 75 9.11 -8.18 0.25
C LEU A 75 10.05 -7.40 -0.67
N MET A 76 11.22 -7.05 -0.17
CA MET A 76 12.22 -6.30 -0.92
C MET A 76 13.20 -7.23 -1.65
N ASP A 77 13.20 -8.50 -1.35
CA ASP A 77 13.98 -9.57 -2.00
C ASP A 77 13.35 -10.04 -3.34
N GLU A 78 12.04 -9.82 -3.53
CA GLU A 78 11.29 -10.24 -4.72
C GLU A 78 10.49 -9.08 -5.36
N VAL A 79 11.13 -7.96 -5.64
CA VAL A 79 10.46 -6.85 -6.35
C VAL A 79 10.25 -7.21 -7.81
N LYS A 80 9.00 -7.20 -8.25
CA LYS A 80 8.60 -7.56 -9.63
C LYS A 80 8.49 -6.31 -10.49
N VAL A 81 9.19 -6.30 -11.60
CA VAL A 81 9.09 -5.25 -12.63
C VAL A 81 8.44 -5.85 -13.87
N PHE A 82 7.23 -5.40 -14.15
CA PHE A 82 6.48 -5.75 -15.34
C PHE A 82 6.79 -4.74 -16.43
N ARG A 83 7.31 -5.22 -17.53
CA ARG A 83 7.62 -4.44 -18.71
C ARG A 83 6.79 -4.94 -19.89
N ASP A 84 6.03 -4.06 -20.51
CA ASP A 84 5.33 -4.41 -21.74
C ASP A 84 6.34 -4.38 -22.91
N ALA A 85 6.58 -5.56 -23.47
CA ALA A 85 7.36 -5.64 -24.70
C ALA A 85 6.43 -5.28 -25.88
N GLN A 86 6.88 -4.42 -26.78
CA GLN A 86 6.15 -4.01 -28.01
C GLN A 86 5.65 -5.19 -28.87
N THR A 87 6.02 -6.41 -28.50
CA THR A 87 5.61 -7.68 -29.12
C THR A 87 4.36 -8.30 -28.50
N GLY A 88 3.68 -7.62 -27.57
CA GLY A 88 2.50 -8.14 -26.87
C GLY A 88 2.83 -9.22 -25.82
N ARG A 89 4.08 -9.33 -25.39
CA ARG A 89 4.51 -10.19 -24.27
C ARG A 89 5.02 -9.32 -23.14
N SER A 90 4.42 -9.47 -21.97
CA SER A 90 4.95 -8.84 -20.77
C SER A 90 6.16 -9.62 -20.26
N ILE A 91 7.26 -8.90 -20.02
CA ILE A 91 8.45 -9.45 -19.39
C ILE A 91 8.32 -9.16 -17.88
N ILE A 92 8.43 -10.20 -17.08
CA ILE A 92 8.49 -10.08 -15.63
C ILE A 92 9.95 -10.24 -15.23
N LYS A 93 10.48 -9.24 -14.54
CA LYS A 93 11.83 -9.26 -13.98
C LYS A 93 11.71 -9.19 -12.46
N GLU A 94 12.26 -10.16 -11.77
CA GLU A 94 12.37 -10.14 -10.30
C GLU A 94 13.74 -9.59 -9.91
N VAL A 95 13.73 -8.64 -8.97
CA VAL A 95 14.95 -7.95 -8.52
C VAL A 95 14.96 -7.94 -6.99
N ASN A 96 16.04 -8.45 -6.41
CA ASN A 96 16.27 -8.31 -4.98
C ASN A 96 16.88 -6.93 -4.72
N VAL A 97 16.15 -6.07 -4.01
CA VAL A 97 16.60 -4.71 -3.66
C VAL A 97 16.86 -4.54 -2.16
N GLU A 98 16.83 -5.63 -1.40
CA GLU A 98 17.19 -5.62 0.03
C GLU A 98 18.68 -5.25 0.22
N GLU A 99 19.53 -5.76 -0.68
CA GLU A 99 20.95 -5.42 -0.73
C GLU A 99 21.35 -4.83 -2.09
N PRO A 100 21.07 -3.54 -2.36
CA PRO A 100 21.29 -2.92 -3.67
C PRO A 100 22.76 -2.96 -4.15
N SER A 101 23.70 -3.07 -3.22
CA SER A 101 25.14 -3.16 -3.52
C SER A 101 25.53 -4.48 -4.20
N LYS A 102 24.74 -5.52 -4.06
CA LYS A 102 24.96 -6.83 -4.68
C LYS A 102 24.25 -7.01 -6.02
N VAL A 103 23.38 -6.07 -6.36
CA VAL A 103 22.58 -6.12 -7.60
C VAL A 103 23.33 -5.44 -8.74
N ARG A 104 23.31 -6.06 -9.92
CA ARG A 104 23.91 -5.43 -11.11
C ARG A 104 23.15 -4.16 -11.46
N GLN A 105 23.89 -3.10 -11.82
CA GLN A 105 23.30 -1.81 -12.19
C GLN A 105 22.26 -1.94 -13.33
N SER A 106 22.48 -2.87 -14.27
CA SER A 106 21.52 -3.19 -15.34
C SER A 106 20.19 -3.71 -14.82
N ASP A 107 20.19 -4.36 -13.66
CA ASP A 107 18.98 -4.96 -13.08
C ASP A 107 18.14 -3.94 -12.29
N LEU A 108 18.78 -2.87 -11.86
CA LEU A 108 18.11 -1.73 -11.22
C LEU A 108 17.51 -0.75 -12.24
N GLN A 109 17.78 -0.91 -13.52
CA GLN A 109 17.31 0.01 -14.56
C GLN A 109 15.82 -0.20 -14.85
N ILE A 110 15.03 0.87 -14.71
CA ILE A 110 13.62 0.92 -15.06
C ILE A 110 13.42 1.73 -16.35
N LEU A 111 12.46 1.33 -17.16
CA LEU A 111 12.12 2.00 -18.42
C LEU A 111 10.79 2.75 -18.31
N ASP A 112 10.46 3.50 -19.37
CA ASP A 112 9.16 4.16 -19.50
C ASP A 112 8.03 3.12 -19.53
N GLU A 113 6.92 3.43 -18.87
CA GLU A 113 5.72 2.59 -18.69
C GLU A 113 5.95 1.29 -17.90
N ASP A 114 7.12 1.07 -17.27
CA ASP A 114 7.31 -0.07 -16.36
C ASP A 114 6.33 0.00 -15.18
N THR A 115 5.84 -1.17 -14.75
CA THR A 115 5.03 -1.33 -13.55
C THR A 115 5.80 -2.14 -12.51
N ILE A 116 6.06 -1.53 -11.38
CA ILE A 116 6.77 -2.10 -10.24
C ILE A 116 5.73 -2.59 -9.23
N VAL A 117 5.84 -3.85 -8.81
CA VAL A 117 4.96 -4.45 -7.80
C VAL A 117 5.81 -4.97 -6.66
N ILE A 118 5.47 -4.52 -5.45
CA ILE A 118 6.10 -4.96 -4.21
C ILE A 118 5.06 -5.72 -3.40
N ASP A 119 5.27 -7.01 -3.27
CA ASP A 119 4.41 -7.89 -2.50
C ASP A 119 4.68 -7.77 -0.99
N HIS A 120 3.90 -8.44 -0.18
CA HIS A 120 4.08 -8.48 1.26
C HIS A 120 4.36 -9.90 1.74
N SER A 121 5.13 -10.02 2.80
CA SER A 121 5.28 -11.29 3.50
C SER A 121 3.96 -11.67 4.16
N SER A 122 3.47 -12.87 3.85
CA SER A 122 2.24 -13.44 4.43
C SER A 122 2.42 -13.85 5.90
N ALA A 123 3.56 -13.59 6.51
CA ALA A 123 3.77 -13.82 7.93
C ALA A 123 2.93 -12.83 8.74
N VAL A 124 1.60 -13.04 8.72
CA VAL A 124 0.68 -12.32 9.61
C VAL A 124 1.05 -12.74 11.02
N THR A 125 1.69 -11.85 11.76
CA THR A 125 1.99 -12.09 13.16
C THR A 125 0.66 -12.20 13.90
N ILE A 126 0.50 -13.26 14.69
CA ILE A 126 -0.72 -13.50 15.52
C ILE A 126 -1.10 -12.22 16.30
N GLY A 127 -0.13 -11.39 16.67
CA GLY A 127 -0.34 -10.08 17.31
C GLY A 127 -1.12 -9.07 16.44
N GLU A 128 -0.95 -9.05 15.13
CA GLU A 128 -1.70 -8.16 14.25
C GLU A 128 -3.15 -8.58 14.12
N VAL A 129 -3.42 -9.89 14.07
CA VAL A 129 -4.79 -10.42 14.09
C VAL A 129 -5.49 -10.03 15.38
N PHE A 130 -4.79 -10.13 16.54
CA PHE A 130 -5.34 -9.71 17.83
C PHE A 130 -5.61 -8.20 17.91
N SER A 131 -4.81 -7.36 17.29
CA SER A 131 -5.06 -5.90 17.28
C SER A 131 -6.29 -5.53 16.45
N PHE A 132 -6.55 -6.22 15.34
CA PHE A 132 -7.74 -6.01 14.51
C PHE A 132 -9.04 -6.53 15.15
N ILE A 133 -8.97 -7.63 15.89
CA ILE A 133 -10.15 -8.27 16.48
C ILE A 133 -10.34 -7.84 17.96
N GLY A 134 -9.25 -7.64 18.69
CA GLY A 134 -9.28 -7.36 20.12
C GLY A 134 -9.92 -6.02 20.48
N ALA A 135 -9.63 -4.96 19.74
CA ALA A 135 -10.17 -3.63 20.02
C ALA A 135 -11.70 -3.56 19.80
N PRO A 136 -12.27 -4.03 18.67
CA PRO A 136 -13.71 -4.07 18.48
C PRO A 136 -14.44 -4.95 19.51
N VAL A 137 -13.86 -6.11 19.87
CA VAL A 137 -14.45 -7.02 20.85
C VAL A 137 -14.45 -6.39 22.24
N ALA A 138 -13.38 -5.71 22.65
CA ALA A 138 -13.33 -5.00 23.93
C ALA A 138 -14.37 -3.88 24.04
N ILE A 139 -14.62 -3.14 22.94
CA ILE A 139 -15.66 -2.11 22.90
C ILE A 139 -17.05 -2.70 23.04
N VAL A 140 -17.34 -3.79 22.30
CA VAL A 140 -18.64 -4.46 22.37
C VAL A 140 -18.92 -5.05 23.74
N THR A 141 -17.94 -5.71 24.37
CA THR A 141 -18.07 -6.26 25.72
C THR A 141 -18.26 -5.15 26.78
N SER A 142 -17.57 -4.03 26.64
CA SER A 142 -17.77 -2.86 27.51
C SER A 142 -19.17 -2.28 27.42
N ILE A 143 -19.71 -2.17 26.20
CA ILE A 143 -21.08 -1.69 25.97
C ILE A 143 -22.10 -2.65 26.58
N ILE A 144 -21.92 -3.96 26.43
CA ILE A 144 -22.82 -4.98 26.99
C ILE A 144 -22.82 -4.91 28.53
N LEU A 145 -21.65 -4.78 29.17
CA LEU A 145 -21.52 -4.68 30.60
C LEU A 145 -22.18 -3.41 31.19
N ILE A 146 -22.04 -2.29 30.47
CA ILE A 146 -22.69 -1.02 30.86
C ILE A 146 -24.21 -1.14 30.71
N ALA A 147 -24.69 -1.74 29.60
CA ALA A 147 -26.12 -1.95 29.36
C ALA A 147 -26.78 -2.86 30.42
N ASP A 148 -26.11 -3.93 30.86
CA ASP A 148 -26.59 -4.82 31.90
C ASP A 148 -26.66 -4.12 33.27
N ARG A 149 -25.70 -3.24 33.57
CA ARG A 149 -25.68 -2.48 34.81
C ARG A 149 -26.78 -1.39 34.87
N VAL A 150 -27.08 -0.78 33.72
CA VAL A 150 -28.18 0.22 33.63
C VAL A 150 -29.54 -0.43 33.65
N SER A 151 -29.68 -1.68 33.18
CA SER A 151 -30.94 -2.44 33.17
C SER A 151 -31.33 -3.00 34.55
N LYS A 152 -30.39 -3.10 35.48
CA LYS A 152 -30.59 -3.62 36.85
C LYS A 152 -30.87 -2.51 37.89
N LYS A 153 -30.98 -1.27 37.48
CA LYS A 153 -31.41 -0.13 38.28
C LYS A 153 -32.82 0.32 37.89
#